data_6fc0f0f5437dd814507597667348e50a
#
_entry.id   6fc0f0f5437dd814507597667348e50a
#
_cell.length_a   1.000
_cell.length_b   1.000
_cell.length_c   1.000
_cell.angle_alpha   90.00
_cell.angle_beta   90.00
_cell.angle_gamma   90.00
#
_symmetry.space_group_name_H-M   'P 1'
#
loop_
_entity.id
_entity.type
_entity.pdbx_description
1 polymer ?
#
loop_
_entity_poly.entity_id
_entity_poly.type
_entity_poly.pdbx_seq_one_letter_code
_entity_poly.pdbx_strand_id
1 'polypeptide(L)'
;MFVVNSYSLAVIFCFITMLCWGSWGNTQKLAGKTWRYELFYWDYVIGMVLFAILLGFTMGSIGTEGRPFLEDLAQAEWGGIGSVVLGGVIFNASNILLSASVSLAGLSVAFPLGVGLALVLGVIVNYVGAPKGDPVVLFLGVALIVVAIICNGIASGRMRKSGDSAAQNRKGISLAVVAGVLMSFFYRCGAAAMDLDNFAAPTPGMLTPYSAIFVFSVGVLLSNFAFNTYAMRRHFVGAPVSYREYFRGSLPTHLVGMLGGAVWCLGTAFSYIAAGKAGAAISYALGQGAPMIAAVWGVFIWKEFKGADRKTNTLLAVMFLFFIAGLASIIASGGN
;
A
#
# COMPACT_ATOMS: atom_id res chain seq x y z
N MET A 1 -24.84 -2.20 -3.57
CA MET A 1 -23.42 -2.31 -3.92
C MET A 1 -22.98 -3.77 -4.00
N PHE A 2 -21.79 -4.06 -4.53
CA PHE A 2 -21.22 -5.40 -4.48
C PHE A 2 -20.67 -5.71 -3.08
N VAL A 3 -21.00 -6.88 -2.52
CA VAL A 3 -20.54 -7.35 -1.19
C VAL A 3 -19.92 -8.74 -1.32
N VAL A 4 -18.81 -8.96 -0.61
CA VAL A 4 -18.14 -10.27 -0.53
C VAL A 4 -18.81 -11.11 0.55
N ASN A 5 -19.37 -12.27 0.18
CA ASN A 5 -20.17 -13.11 1.06
C ASN A 5 -19.44 -14.34 1.60
N SER A 6 -18.21 -14.62 1.16
CA SER A 6 -17.43 -15.78 1.62
C SER A 6 -15.99 -15.43 1.96
N TYR A 7 -15.41 -16.17 2.91
CA TYR A 7 -13.99 -16.03 3.27
C TYR A 7 -13.06 -16.31 2.08
N SER A 8 -13.35 -17.36 1.31
CA SER A 8 -12.52 -17.71 0.13
C SER A 8 -12.48 -16.59 -0.90
N LEU A 9 -13.61 -15.92 -1.16
CA LEU A 9 -13.65 -14.77 -2.07
C LEU A 9 -12.89 -13.57 -1.48
N ALA A 10 -12.98 -13.34 -0.17
CA ALA A 10 -12.19 -12.31 0.50
C ALA A 10 -10.69 -12.56 0.35
N VAL A 11 -10.24 -13.81 0.49
CA VAL A 11 -8.83 -14.19 0.26
C VAL A 11 -8.41 -13.91 -1.18
N ILE A 12 -9.25 -14.21 -2.17
CA ILE A 12 -8.97 -13.88 -3.59
C ILE A 12 -8.80 -12.36 -3.76
N PHE A 13 -9.65 -11.56 -3.13
CA PHE A 13 -9.54 -10.10 -3.17
C PHE A 13 -8.25 -9.60 -2.51
N CYS A 14 -7.83 -10.24 -1.40
CA CYS A 14 -6.54 -9.94 -0.77
C CYS A 14 -5.35 -10.31 -1.68
N PHE A 15 -5.43 -11.38 -2.47
CA PHE A 15 -4.41 -11.69 -3.47
C PHE A 15 -4.36 -10.65 -4.59
N ILE A 16 -5.52 -10.16 -5.06
CA ILE A 16 -5.55 -9.06 -6.03
C ILE A 16 -4.96 -7.79 -5.42
N THR A 17 -5.26 -7.49 -4.15
CA THR A 17 -4.62 -6.40 -3.40
C THR A 17 -3.10 -6.54 -3.43
N MET A 18 -2.58 -7.71 -3.08
CA MET A 18 -1.15 -8.01 -3.08
C MET A 18 -0.51 -7.80 -4.46
N LEU A 19 -1.17 -8.28 -5.52
CA LEU A 19 -0.73 -8.06 -6.91
C LEU A 19 -0.69 -6.57 -7.25
N CYS A 20 -1.74 -5.82 -6.91
CA CYS A 20 -1.83 -4.38 -7.17
C CYS A 20 -0.76 -3.60 -6.40
N TRP A 21 -0.65 -3.82 -5.09
CA TRP A 21 0.33 -3.12 -4.25
C TRP A 21 1.79 -3.47 -4.60
N GLY A 22 2.05 -4.68 -5.10
CA GLY A 22 3.37 -5.09 -5.55
C GLY A 22 3.72 -4.66 -6.98
N SER A 23 2.73 -4.23 -7.76
CA SER A 23 2.91 -3.92 -9.19
C SER A 23 2.88 -2.44 -9.54
N TRP A 24 2.17 -1.57 -8.79
CA TRP A 24 1.99 -0.16 -9.13
C TRP A 24 3.31 0.60 -9.33
N GLY A 25 4.35 0.25 -8.56
CA GLY A 25 5.66 0.89 -8.66
C GLY A 25 6.35 0.69 -10.03
N ASN A 26 5.92 -0.31 -10.81
CA ASN A 26 6.44 -0.50 -12.16
C ASN A 26 5.98 0.59 -13.12
N THR A 27 4.83 1.23 -12.88
CA THR A 27 4.36 2.36 -13.70
C THR A 27 5.29 3.55 -13.61
N GLN A 28 5.93 3.78 -12.45
CA GLN A 28 6.98 4.80 -12.33
C GLN A 28 8.18 4.50 -13.24
N LYS A 29 8.59 3.23 -13.35
CA LYS A 29 9.66 2.84 -14.28
C LYS A 29 9.25 3.06 -15.75
N LEU A 30 7.96 2.80 -16.07
CA LEU A 30 7.41 2.99 -17.41
C LEU A 30 7.21 4.48 -17.77
N ALA A 31 6.93 5.34 -16.80
CA ALA A 31 6.82 6.79 -17.03
C ALA A 31 8.13 7.44 -17.50
N GLY A 32 9.26 6.74 -17.37
CA GLY A 32 10.55 7.14 -17.90
C GLY A 32 11.49 7.72 -16.84
N LYS A 33 12.79 7.63 -17.11
CA LYS A 33 13.86 8.08 -16.19
C LYS A 33 13.87 9.58 -15.95
N THR A 34 13.29 10.37 -16.84
CA THR A 34 13.21 11.83 -16.76
C THR A 34 12.02 12.33 -15.95
N TRP A 35 10.97 11.48 -15.77
CA TRP A 35 9.81 11.84 -14.99
C TRP A 35 10.06 11.53 -13.52
N ARG A 36 10.46 12.53 -12.78
CA ARG A 36 10.85 12.40 -11.38
C ARG A 36 9.66 11.96 -10.52
N TYR A 37 9.99 11.32 -9.38
CA TYR A 37 9.00 10.81 -8.44
C TYR A 37 7.97 11.86 -8.01
N GLU A 38 8.42 13.08 -7.72
CA GLU A 38 7.54 14.16 -7.24
C GLU A 38 6.51 14.60 -8.31
N LEU A 39 6.88 14.50 -9.60
CA LEU A 39 5.96 14.77 -10.71
C LEU A 39 5.02 13.57 -10.96
N PHE A 40 5.58 12.38 -11.01
CA PHE A 40 4.82 11.13 -11.11
C PHE A 40 3.77 11.00 -10.00
N TYR A 41 4.11 11.42 -8.78
CA TYR A 41 3.24 11.26 -7.63
C TYR A 41 1.97 12.12 -7.70
N TRP A 42 1.99 13.24 -8.43
CA TRP A 42 0.77 13.99 -8.76
C TRP A 42 -0.17 13.18 -9.62
N ASP A 43 0.33 12.58 -10.69
CA ASP A 43 -0.46 11.72 -11.58
C ASP A 43 -1.02 10.51 -10.82
N TYR A 44 -0.19 9.89 -9.99
CA TYR A 44 -0.58 8.78 -9.13
C TYR A 44 -1.76 9.15 -8.21
N VAL A 45 -1.70 10.28 -7.53
CA VAL A 45 -2.78 10.73 -6.63
C VAL A 45 -4.05 11.07 -7.41
N ILE A 46 -3.95 11.72 -8.56
CA ILE A 46 -5.09 12.00 -9.43
C ILE A 46 -5.72 10.69 -9.93
N GLY A 47 -4.90 9.75 -10.40
CA GLY A 47 -5.38 8.43 -10.82
C GLY A 47 -6.10 7.66 -9.72
N MET A 48 -5.62 7.76 -8.48
CA MET A 48 -6.26 7.17 -7.30
C MET A 48 -7.67 7.74 -7.08
N VAL A 49 -7.82 9.07 -7.09
CA VAL A 49 -9.12 9.73 -6.89
C VAL A 49 -10.09 9.37 -8.01
N LEU A 50 -9.66 9.47 -9.27
CA LEU A 50 -10.51 9.15 -10.42
C LEU A 50 -10.98 7.70 -10.39
N PHE A 51 -10.11 6.78 -10.01
CA PHE A 51 -10.47 5.37 -9.92
C PHE A 51 -11.38 5.07 -8.73
N ALA A 52 -11.20 5.75 -7.58
CA ALA A 52 -12.11 5.65 -6.45
C ALA A 52 -13.53 6.13 -6.80
N ILE A 53 -13.65 7.22 -7.59
CA ILE A 53 -14.93 7.68 -8.14
C ILE A 53 -15.56 6.63 -9.05
N LEU A 54 -14.77 6.06 -9.97
CA LEU A 54 -15.24 4.99 -10.86
C LEU A 54 -15.77 3.79 -10.07
N LEU A 55 -15.04 3.33 -9.05
CA LEU A 55 -15.47 2.23 -8.19
C LEU A 55 -16.74 2.58 -7.41
N GLY A 56 -16.87 3.81 -6.91
CA GLY A 56 -18.06 4.28 -6.20
C GLY A 56 -19.32 4.20 -7.08
N PHE A 57 -19.25 4.69 -8.32
CA PHE A 57 -20.38 4.68 -9.26
C PHE A 57 -20.63 3.33 -9.95
N THR A 58 -19.67 2.38 -9.88
CA THR A 58 -19.84 1.03 -10.42
C THR A 58 -20.12 0.03 -9.31
N MET A 59 -19.12 -0.65 -8.80
CA MET A 59 -19.29 -1.69 -7.76
C MET A 59 -19.93 -1.15 -6.48
N GLY A 60 -19.71 0.11 -6.13
CA GLY A 60 -20.29 0.78 -4.96
C GLY A 60 -21.76 1.19 -5.13
N SER A 61 -22.32 1.16 -6.35
CA SER A 61 -23.71 1.57 -6.63
C SER A 61 -24.54 0.49 -7.33
N ILE A 62 -23.89 -0.49 -7.98
CA ILE A 62 -24.56 -1.58 -8.70
C ILE A 62 -24.63 -2.80 -7.79
N GLY A 63 -25.85 -3.27 -7.50
CA GLY A 63 -26.10 -4.43 -6.64
C GLY A 63 -27.32 -4.21 -5.76
N THR A 64 -27.72 -5.27 -5.05
CA THR A 64 -28.94 -5.28 -4.22
C THR A 64 -28.64 -5.19 -2.72
N GLU A 65 -27.37 -5.29 -2.32
CA GLU A 65 -26.94 -5.26 -0.93
C GLU A 65 -26.21 -3.96 -0.60
N GLY A 66 -26.21 -3.58 0.67
CA GLY A 66 -25.53 -2.40 1.20
C GLY A 66 -26.09 -1.07 0.70
N ARG A 67 -25.48 0.04 1.13
CA ARG A 67 -25.85 1.37 0.71
C ARG A 67 -25.15 1.78 -0.58
N PRO A 68 -25.86 2.36 -1.58
CA PRO A 68 -25.24 2.95 -2.75
C PRO A 68 -24.29 4.10 -2.39
N PHE A 69 -23.26 4.32 -3.20
CA PHE A 69 -22.15 5.23 -2.93
C PHE A 69 -22.56 6.64 -2.51
N LEU A 70 -23.48 7.30 -3.23
CA LEU A 70 -23.90 8.68 -2.91
C LEU A 70 -24.76 8.74 -1.64
N GLU A 71 -25.64 7.77 -1.44
CA GLU A 71 -26.45 7.68 -0.21
C GLU A 71 -25.55 7.42 1.00
N ASP A 72 -24.55 6.59 0.83
CA ASP A 72 -23.57 6.27 1.87
C ASP A 72 -22.75 7.50 2.28
N LEU A 73 -22.28 8.28 1.32
CA LEU A 73 -21.60 9.56 1.60
C LEU A 73 -22.50 10.58 2.28
N ALA A 74 -23.77 10.65 1.89
CA ALA A 74 -24.72 11.66 2.41
C ALA A 74 -25.09 11.43 3.88
N GLN A 75 -25.09 10.18 4.35
CA GLN A 75 -25.45 9.81 5.71
C GLN A 75 -24.26 9.63 6.65
N ALA A 76 -23.03 9.64 6.12
CA ALA A 76 -21.82 9.35 6.88
C ALA A 76 -21.57 10.38 7.99
N GLU A 77 -21.19 9.90 9.18
CA GLU A 77 -20.83 10.76 10.28
C GLU A 77 -19.47 11.46 10.08
N TRP A 78 -19.39 12.73 10.46
CA TRP A 78 -18.16 13.51 10.32
C TRP A 78 -16.94 12.91 11.03
N GLY A 79 -17.16 12.20 12.14
CA GLY A 79 -16.11 11.47 12.85
C GLY A 79 -15.48 10.36 12.01
N GLY A 80 -16.32 9.58 11.31
CA GLY A 80 -15.88 8.56 10.37
C GLY A 80 -15.14 9.16 9.17
N ILE A 81 -15.73 10.19 8.54
CA ILE A 81 -15.10 10.92 7.43
C ILE A 81 -13.72 11.46 7.86
N GLY A 82 -13.64 12.12 9.03
CA GLY A 82 -12.39 12.66 9.57
C GLY A 82 -11.33 11.59 9.81
N SER A 83 -11.72 10.42 10.34
CA SER A 83 -10.83 9.28 10.52
C SER A 83 -10.24 8.80 9.20
N VAL A 84 -11.08 8.64 8.17
CA VAL A 84 -10.63 8.17 6.84
C VAL A 84 -9.74 9.20 6.15
N VAL A 85 -10.09 10.49 6.22
CA VAL A 85 -9.24 11.59 5.72
C VAL A 85 -7.87 11.56 6.40
N LEU A 86 -7.85 11.42 7.74
CA LEU A 86 -6.60 11.28 8.51
C LEU A 86 -5.78 10.08 8.05
N GLY A 87 -6.42 8.94 7.77
CA GLY A 87 -5.78 7.78 7.17
C GLY A 87 -5.08 8.11 5.84
N GLY A 88 -5.76 8.87 4.97
CA GLY A 88 -5.19 9.36 3.71
C GLY A 88 -3.99 10.28 3.90
N VAL A 89 -4.07 11.21 4.86
CA VAL A 89 -2.97 12.13 5.22
C VAL A 89 -1.75 11.35 5.74
N ILE A 90 -1.97 10.40 6.66
CA ILE A 90 -0.91 9.54 7.23
C ILE A 90 -0.26 8.70 6.14
N PHE A 91 -1.05 8.08 5.27
CA PHE A 91 -0.54 7.30 4.14
C PHE A 91 0.33 8.16 3.22
N ASN A 92 -0.15 9.35 2.85
CA ASN A 92 0.58 10.25 1.96
C ASN A 92 1.94 10.67 2.55
N ALA A 93 1.96 11.09 3.83
CA ALA A 93 3.20 11.43 4.54
C ALA A 93 4.15 10.24 4.58
N SER A 94 3.67 9.07 4.95
CA SER A 94 4.45 7.84 5.02
C SER A 94 5.04 7.45 3.67
N ASN A 95 4.25 7.50 2.59
CA ASN A 95 4.68 7.08 1.26
C ASN A 95 5.77 8.01 0.70
N ILE A 96 5.66 9.32 0.91
CA ILE A 96 6.70 10.29 0.54
C ILE A 96 7.99 10.07 1.34
N LEU A 97 7.89 9.83 2.66
CA LEU A 97 9.04 9.56 3.51
C LEU A 97 9.74 8.24 3.15
N LEU A 98 8.97 7.20 2.82
CA LEU A 98 9.53 5.93 2.36
C LEU A 98 10.27 6.09 1.03
N SER A 99 9.71 6.85 0.09
CA SER A 99 10.35 7.16 -1.19
C SER A 99 11.65 7.95 -1.00
N ALA A 100 11.65 8.91 -0.08
CA ALA A 100 12.85 9.65 0.32
C ALA A 100 13.90 8.72 0.95
N SER A 101 13.48 7.80 1.83
CA SER A 101 14.36 6.80 2.43
C SER A 101 15.00 5.89 1.38
N VAL A 102 14.21 5.40 0.41
CA VAL A 102 14.72 4.60 -0.71
C VAL A 102 15.77 5.37 -1.51
N SER A 103 15.55 6.65 -1.74
CA SER A 103 16.50 7.51 -2.47
C SER A 103 17.81 7.74 -1.73
N LEU A 104 17.79 7.74 -0.39
CA LEU A 104 18.97 8.02 0.47
C LEU A 104 19.71 6.75 0.91
N ALA A 105 19.00 5.76 1.41
CA ALA A 105 19.57 4.52 1.95
C ALA A 105 19.43 3.31 1.01
N GLY A 106 18.67 3.47 -0.09
CA GLY A 106 18.37 2.42 -1.05
C GLY A 106 17.31 1.45 -0.60
N LEU A 107 16.79 0.72 -1.58
CA LEU A 107 15.68 -0.22 -1.41
C LEU A 107 15.99 -1.33 -0.40
N SER A 108 17.25 -1.82 -0.41
CA SER A 108 17.72 -2.92 0.47
C SER A 108 17.67 -2.61 1.97
N VAL A 109 17.69 -1.33 2.34
CA VAL A 109 17.61 -0.87 3.72
C VAL A 109 16.24 -0.32 4.04
N ALA A 110 15.71 0.54 3.17
CA ALA A 110 14.45 1.24 3.39
C ALA A 110 13.24 0.27 3.46
N PHE A 111 13.18 -0.73 2.58
CA PHE A 111 12.05 -1.65 2.54
C PHE A 111 11.96 -2.58 3.74
N PRO A 112 13.02 -3.30 4.16
CA PRO A 112 12.93 -4.14 5.36
C PRO A 112 12.53 -3.36 6.61
N LEU A 113 13.02 -2.14 6.77
CA LEU A 113 12.67 -1.28 7.90
C LEU A 113 11.28 -0.68 7.77
N GLY A 114 10.99 0.00 6.64
CA GLY A 114 9.72 0.70 6.46
C GLY A 114 8.54 -0.27 6.31
N VAL A 115 8.62 -1.19 5.35
CA VAL A 115 7.53 -2.13 5.08
C VAL A 115 7.42 -3.21 6.16
N GLY A 116 8.56 -3.69 6.70
CA GLY A 116 8.56 -4.66 7.79
C GLY A 116 7.93 -4.10 9.07
N LEU A 117 8.26 -2.86 9.47
CA LEU A 117 7.61 -2.19 10.59
C LEU A 117 6.13 -1.94 10.32
N ALA A 118 5.78 -1.47 9.11
CA ALA A 118 4.39 -1.26 8.71
C ALA A 118 3.58 -2.55 8.82
N LEU A 119 4.13 -3.68 8.37
CA LEU A 119 3.48 -4.98 8.51
C LEU A 119 3.22 -5.33 9.97
N VAL A 120 4.26 -5.40 10.79
CA VAL A 120 4.16 -5.87 12.18
C VAL A 120 3.23 -4.98 12.99
N LEU A 121 3.52 -3.67 13.02
CA LEU A 121 2.74 -2.71 13.79
C LEU A 121 1.32 -2.57 13.22
N GLY A 122 1.16 -2.58 11.90
CA GLY A 122 -0.14 -2.47 11.26
C GLY A 122 -1.04 -3.68 11.54
N VAL A 123 -0.51 -4.90 11.54
CA VAL A 123 -1.29 -6.08 11.94
C VAL A 123 -1.69 -6.00 13.40
N ILE A 124 -0.78 -5.59 14.31
CA ILE A 124 -1.09 -5.40 15.73
C ILE A 124 -2.21 -4.38 15.89
N VAL A 125 -2.08 -3.19 15.29
CA VAL A 125 -3.05 -2.10 15.42
C VAL A 125 -4.43 -2.51 14.87
N ASN A 126 -4.47 -3.19 13.73
CA ASN A 126 -5.72 -3.65 13.13
C ASN A 126 -6.35 -4.81 13.92
N TYR A 127 -5.53 -5.75 14.43
CA TYR A 127 -6.03 -6.85 15.25
C TYR A 127 -6.60 -6.37 16.58
N VAL A 128 -5.89 -5.49 17.30
CA VAL A 128 -6.37 -4.91 18.56
C VAL A 128 -7.67 -4.11 18.36
N GLY A 129 -7.78 -3.41 17.23
CA GLY A 129 -8.96 -2.59 16.94
C GLY A 129 -10.18 -3.35 16.44
N ALA A 130 -9.99 -4.53 15.83
CA ALA A 130 -11.06 -5.40 15.33
C ALA A 130 -10.54 -6.86 15.30
N PRO A 131 -10.51 -7.56 16.45
CA PRO A 131 -9.97 -8.91 16.55
C PRO A 131 -10.78 -9.89 15.68
N LYS A 132 -10.09 -10.63 14.79
CA LYS A 132 -10.71 -11.69 13.99
C LYS A 132 -9.66 -12.73 13.60
N GLY A 133 -10.00 -14.01 13.66
CA GLY A 133 -9.11 -15.14 13.39
C GLY A 133 -8.22 -15.51 14.57
N ASP A 134 -7.46 -16.60 14.40
CA ASP A 134 -6.51 -17.09 15.41
C ASP A 134 -5.27 -16.21 15.49
N PRO A 135 -4.99 -15.54 16.63
CA PRO A 135 -3.85 -14.64 16.76
C PRO A 135 -2.50 -15.36 16.67
N VAL A 136 -2.39 -16.58 17.18
CA VAL A 136 -1.10 -17.31 17.18
C VAL A 136 -0.71 -17.63 15.75
N VAL A 137 -1.63 -18.15 14.95
CA VAL A 137 -1.42 -18.52 13.56
C VAL A 137 -1.19 -17.27 12.70
N LEU A 138 -1.94 -16.18 12.97
CA LEU A 138 -1.77 -14.89 12.30
C LEU A 138 -0.37 -14.31 12.52
N PHE A 139 0.06 -14.19 13.79
CA PHE A 139 1.36 -13.60 14.10
C PHE A 139 2.55 -14.49 13.72
N LEU A 140 2.37 -15.82 13.69
CA LEU A 140 3.35 -16.71 13.09
C LEU A 140 3.55 -16.38 11.59
N GLY A 141 2.45 -16.21 10.85
CA GLY A 141 2.50 -15.82 9.44
C GLY A 141 3.19 -14.47 9.23
N VAL A 142 2.89 -13.50 10.07
CA VAL A 142 3.56 -12.18 10.05
C VAL A 142 5.07 -12.31 10.29
N ALA A 143 5.49 -13.11 11.26
CA ALA A 143 6.90 -13.35 11.56
C ALA A 143 7.64 -13.98 10.36
N LEU A 144 7.02 -14.95 9.69
CA LEU A 144 7.58 -15.56 8.48
C LEU A 144 7.74 -14.54 7.34
N ILE A 145 6.76 -13.67 7.11
CA ILE A 145 6.87 -12.60 6.10
C ILE A 145 7.97 -11.60 6.46
N VAL A 146 8.14 -11.25 7.74
CA VAL A 146 9.25 -10.39 8.18
C VAL A 146 10.61 -11.01 7.84
N VAL A 147 10.78 -12.30 8.08
CA VAL A 147 12.01 -13.03 7.68
C VAL A 147 12.21 -12.95 6.17
N ALA A 148 11.15 -13.15 5.38
CA ALA A 148 11.21 -13.02 3.93
C ALA A 148 11.63 -11.61 3.48
N ILE A 149 11.08 -10.56 4.08
CA ILE A 149 11.44 -9.15 3.79
C ILE A 149 12.92 -8.89 4.12
N ILE A 150 13.42 -9.42 5.23
CA ILE A 150 14.83 -9.31 5.61
C ILE A 150 15.72 -10.02 4.57
N CYS A 151 15.36 -11.24 4.15
CA CYS A 151 16.10 -11.97 3.11
C CYS A 151 16.14 -11.18 1.79
N ASN A 152 15.00 -10.56 1.39
CA ASN A 152 14.93 -9.70 0.22
C ASN A 152 15.87 -8.49 0.35
N GLY A 153 15.86 -7.82 1.49
CA GLY A 153 16.75 -6.70 1.78
C GLY A 153 18.23 -7.07 1.67
N ILE A 154 18.63 -8.21 2.26
CA ILE A 154 20.01 -8.70 2.18
C ILE A 154 20.38 -9.05 0.74
N ALA A 155 19.51 -9.75 -0.01
CA ALA A 155 19.75 -10.10 -1.41
C ALA A 155 19.93 -8.84 -2.28
N SER A 156 19.06 -7.85 -2.13
CA SER A 156 19.14 -6.57 -2.84
C SER A 156 20.39 -5.78 -2.47
N GLY A 157 20.78 -5.79 -1.19
CA GLY A 157 22.00 -5.14 -0.70
C GLY A 157 23.27 -5.70 -1.32
N ARG A 158 23.30 -7.01 -1.59
CA ARG A 158 24.45 -7.67 -2.25
C ARG A 158 24.62 -7.30 -3.73
N MET A 159 23.54 -6.87 -4.38
CA MET A 159 23.58 -6.40 -5.78
C MET A 159 23.96 -4.92 -5.91
N ARG A 160 24.00 -4.18 -4.81
CA ARG A 160 24.27 -2.73 -4.81
C ARG A 160 25.78 -2.45 -4.93
N LYS A 161 26.13 -1.48 -5.78
CA LYS A 161 27.50 -0.97 -5.89
C LYS A 161 27.77 0.02 -4.75
N SER A 162 28.92 -0.09 -4.08
CA SER A 162 29.35 0.80 -2.99
C SER A 162 29.49 2.25 -3.45
N GLY A 163 28.95 3.21 -2.73
CA GLY A 163 29.12 4.63 -3.07
C GLY A 163 28.42 5.66 -2.15
N ASP A 164 27.64 5.22 -1.16
CA ASP A 164 26.85 6.17 -0.36
C ASP A 164 27.55 6.61 0.93
N SER A 165 27.39 7.88 1.31
CA SER A 165 27.95 8.42 2.55
C SER A 165 27.18 7.85 3.77
N ALA A 166 27.92 7.57 4.88
CA ALA A 166 27.34 7.07 6.13
C ALA A 166 26.23 7.99 6.69
N ALA A 167 26.36 9.30 6.49
CA ALA A 167 25.37 10.28 6.95
C ALA A 167 24.06 10.20 6.16
N GLN A 168 24.11 10.02 4.83
CA GLN A 168 22.91 9.81 3.99
C GLN A 168 22.20 8.52 4.36
N ASN A 169 22.96 7.44 4.62
CA ASN A 169 22.41 6.17 5.03
C ASN A 169 21.67 6.26 6.37
N ARG A 170 22.25 6.95 7.38
CA ARG A 170 21.60 7.17 8.69
C ARG A 170 20.30 7.97 8.56
N LYS A 171 20.29 9.04 7.74
CA LYS A 171 19.07 9.82 7.47
C LYS A 171 18.01 8.97 6.78
N GLY A 172 18.38 8.19 5.78
CA GLY A 172 17.46 7.27 5.10
C GLY A 172 16.86 6.24 6.04
N ILE A 173 17.65 5.64 6.93
CA ILE A 173 17.17 4.70 7.97
C ILE A 173 16.13 5.36 8.87
N SER A 174 16.40 6.56 9.38
CA SER A 174 15.46 7.28 10.24
C SER A 174 14.14 7.57 9.52
N LEU A 175 14.19 7.95 8.25
CA LEU A 175 12.99 8.17 7.43
C LEU A 175 12.21 6.87 7.19
N ALA A 176 12.88 5.72 6.98
CA ALA A 176 12.23 4.43 6.85
C ALA A 176 11.47 4.03 8.11
N VAL A 177 12.07 4.22 9.29
CA VAL A 177 11.44 3.92 10.57
C VAL A 177 10.19 4.79 10.77
N VAL A 178 10.30 6.10 10.58
CA VAL A 178 9.16 7.01 10.70
C VAL A 178 8.07 6.66 9.69
N ALA A 179 8.43 6.39 8.44
CA ALA A 179 7.48 5.97 7.41
C ALA A 179 6.77 4.67 7.78
N GLY A 180 7.50 3.66 8.27
CA GLY A 180 6.90 2.38 8.68
C GLY A 180 5.93 2.51 9.85
N VAL A 181 6.28 3.32 10.85
CA VAL A 181 5.39 3.61 11.99
C VAL A 181 4.12 4.33 11.51
N LEU A 182 4.23 5.38 10.71
CA LEU A 182 3.07 6.08 10.16
C LEU A 182 2.22 5.15 9.30
N MET A 183 2.84 4.38 8.40
CA MET A 183 2.14 3.45 7.50
C MET A 183 1.30 2.41 8.25
N SER A 184 1.66 2.08 9.48
CA SER A 184 0.92 1.09 10.28
C SER A 184 -0.49 1.56 10.70
N PHE A 185 -0.77 2.85 10.70
CA PHE A 185 -2.03 3.41 11.18
C PHE A 185 -3.06 3.70 10.09
N PHE A 186 -2.63 3.94 8.84
CA PHE A 186 -3.55 4.42 7.80
C PHE A 186 -4.74 3.49 7.58
N TYR A 187 -4.48 2.18 7.56
CA TYR A 187 -5.51 1.18 7.28
C TYR A 187 -6.55 1.12 8.40
N ARG A 188 -6.10 1.22 9.67
CA ARG A 188 -6.98 1.23 10.84
C ARG A 188 -7.93 2.44 10.81
N CYS A 189 -7.45 3.60 10.37
CA CYS A 189 -8.29 4.80 10.23
C CYS A 189 -9.48 4.56 9.29
N GLY A 190 -9.25 3.88 8.16
CA GLY A 190 -10.32 3.48 7.24
C GLY A 190 -11.22 2.39 7.82
N ALA A 191 -10.61 1.33 8.37
CA ALA A 191 -11.34 0.20 8.94
C ALA A 191 -12.25 0.60 10.11
N ALA A 192 -11.82 1.56 10.93
CA ALA A 192 -12.61 2.06 12.07
C ALA A 192 -13.88 2.81 11.67
N ALA A 193 -13.94 3.35 10.47
CA ALA A 193 -15.08 4.07 9.95
C ALA A 193 -16.09 3.20 9.20
N MET A 194 -15.76 1.91 9.01
CA MET A 194 -16.59 0.94 8.28
C MET A 194 -17.23 -0.06 9.24
N ASP A 195 -18.46 -0.49 8.96
CA ASP A 195 -19.12 -1.60 9.64
C ASP A 195 -18.58 -2.94 9.08
N LEU A 196 -17.44 -3.39 9.61
CA LEU A 196 -16.76 -4.59 9.13
C LEU A 196 -17.56 -5.88 9.32
N ASP A 197 -18.54 -5.88 10.20
CA ASP A 197 -19.34 -7.07 10.47
C ASP A 197 -20.53 -7.20 9.50
N ASN A 198 -21.03 -6.07 8.96
CA ASN A 198 -22.25 -6.09 8.16
C ASN A 198 -22.24 -5.09 7.00
N PHE A 199 -21.46 -5.35 5.96
CA PHE A 199 -21.49 -4.53 4.74
C PHE A 199 -22.81 -4.62 3.95
N ALA A 200 -23.58 -5.69 4.14
CA ALA A 200 -24.86 -5.87 3.45
C ALA A 200 -25.96 -4.92 3.97
N ALA A 201 -25.92 -4.59 5.27
CA ALA A 201 -26.81 -3.62 5.91
C ALA A 201 -26.03 -2.82 6.95
N PRO A 202 -25.13 -1.90 6.50
CA PRO A 202 -24.22 -1.21 7.40
C PRO A 202 -24.95 -0.25 8.34
N THR A 203 -24.47 -0.17 9.57
CA THR A 203 -24.97 0.74 10.60
C THR A 203 -25.04 2.19 10.08
N PRO A 204 -26.14 2.93 10.35
CA PRO A 204 -26.21 4.34 9.99
C PRO A 204 -25.01 5.14 10.56
N GLY A 205 -24.51 6.08 9.76
CA GLY A 205 -23.32 6.87 10.10
C GLY A 205 -22.00 6.25 9.66
N MET A 206 -21.89 4.91 9.57
CA MET A 206 -20.69 4.22 9.11
C MET A 206 -20.60 4.17 7.60
N LEU A 207 -19.36 4.15 7.09
CA LEU A 207 -19.04 4.10 5.66
C LEU A 207 -19.01 2.67 5.11
N THR A 208 -19.32 2.55 3.83
CA THR A 208 -19.01 1.36 3.04
C THR A 208 -17.55 1.38 2.54
N PRO A 209 -16.97 0.27 2.09
CA PRO A 209 -15.64 0.23 1.53
C PRO A 209 -15.41 1.22 0.36
N TYR A 210 -16.45 1.46 -0.44
CA TYR A 210 -16.40 2.33 -1.62
C TYR A 210 -16.33 3.81 -1.25
N SER A 211 -17.12 4.22 -0.28
CA SER A 211 -17.08 5.59 0.24
C SER A 211 -15.81 5.82 1.06
N ALA A 212 -15.36 4.80 1.82
CA ALA A 212 -14.11 4.89 2.56
C ALA A 212 -12.91 5.09 1.65
N ILE A 213 -12.75 4.32 0.55
CA ILE A 213 -11.62 4.51 -0.36
C ILE A 213 -11.67 5.85 -1.11
N PHE A 214 -12.87 6.36 -1.42
CA PHE A 214 -13.03 7.68 -2.01
C PHE A 214 -12.59 8.78 -1.04
N VAL A 215 -13.12 8.79 0.19
CA VAL A 215 -12.77 9.77 1.23
C VAL A 215 -11.28 9.71 1.56
N PHE A 216 -10.70 8.49 1.62
CA PHE A 216 -9.27 8.28 1.79
C PHE A 216 -8.46 8.94 0.67
N SER A 217 -8.83 8.70 -0.58
CA SER A 217 -8.13 9.26 -1.75
C SER A 217 -8.23 10.79 -1.80
N VAL A 218 -9.34 11.38 -1.34
CA VAL A 218 -9.48 12.83 -1.14
C VAL A 218 -8.51 13.32 -0.06
N GLY A 219 -8.37 12.60 1.07
CA GLY A 219 -7.39 12.91 2.11
C GLY A 219 -5.96 12.90 1.60
N VAL A 220 -5.60 11.91 0.75
CA VAL A 220 -4.30 11.85 0.07
C VAL A 220 -4.13 13.07 -0.84
N LEU A 221 -5.12 13.40 -1.68
CA LEU A 221 -5.06 14.53 -2.60
C LEU A 221 -4.87 15.86 -1.87
N LEU A 222 -5.68 16.13 -0.84
CA LEU A 222 -5.60 17.39 -0.10
C LEU A 222 -4.24 17.55 0.60
N SER A 223 -3.75 16.51 1.25
CA SER A 223 -2.44 16.55 1.91
C SER A 223 -1.27 16.61 0.90
N ASN A 224 -1.48 16.12 -0.33
CA ASN A 224 -0.46 16.15 -1.39
C ASN A 224 -0.08 17.57 -1.80
N PHE A 225 -1.04 18.52 -1.74
CA PHE A 225 -0.73 19.94 -1.98
C PHE A 225 0.30 20.49 -0.99
N ALA A 226 0.32 20.03 0.25
CA ALA A 226 1.32 20.41 1.24
C ALA A 226 2.59 19.57 1.10
N PHE A 227 2.47 18.25 1.21
CA PHE A 227 3.63 17.36 1.36
C PHE A 227 4.43 17.22 0.08
N ASN A 228 3.79 16.99 -1.05
CA ASN A 228 4.50 16.81 -2.32
C ASN A 228 5.03 18.15 -2.86
N THR A 229 4.29 19.27 -2.66
CA THR A 229 4.80 20.60 -3.00
C THR A 229 6.05 20.94 -2.18
N TYR A 230 6.08 20.56 -0.89
CA TYR A 230 7.28 20.69 -0.08
C TYR A 230 8.42 19.81 -0.63
N ALA A 231 8.15 18.54 -0.98
CA ALA A 231 9.12 17.63 -1.57
C ALA A 231 9.67 18.13 -2.91
N MET A 232 8.84 18.73 -3.77
CA MET A 232 9.26 19.37 -5.02
C MET A 232 10.27 20.50 -4.81
N ARG A 233 10.05 21.31 -3.75
CA ARG A 233 10.92 22.46 -3.42
C ARG A 233 12.15 22.06 -2.60
N ARG A 234 11.98 21.16 -1.66
CA ARG A 234 13.01 20.64 -0.75
C ARG A 234 13.30 19.17 -1.05
N HIS A 235 13.75 18.96 -2.27
CA HIS A 235 14.02 17.63 -2.84
C HIS A 235 15.00 16.82 -1.97
N PHE A 236 14.82 15.53 -1.96
CA PHE A 236 15.71 14.59 -1.24
C PHE A 236 16.94 14.23 -2.07
N VAL A 237 16.78 14.13 -3.38
CA VAL A 237 17.83 13.81 -4.35
C VAL A 237 17.60 14.58 -5.65
N GLY A 238 18.68 15.09 -6.26
CA GLY A 238 18.61 15.81 -7.54
C GLY A 238 18.35 17.32 -7.40
N ALA A 239 17.82 17.96 -8.42
CA ALA A 239 17.43 19.38 -8.43
C ALA A 239 15.95 19.54 -8.05
N PRO A 240 15.50 20.71 -7.53
CA PRO A 240 14.10 21.01 -7.35
C PRO A 240 13.32 20.84 -8.66
N VAL A 241 12.05 20.46 -8.57
CA VAL A 241 11.12 20.40 -9.70
C VAL A 241 9.97 21.37 -9.48
N SER A 242 9.32 21.78 -10.56
CA SER A 242 8.29 22.81 -10.55
C SER A 242 6.97 22.31 -11.16
N TYR A 243 5.86 22.96 -10.80
CA TYR A 243 4.57 22.74 -11.47
C TYR A 243 4.61 23.03 -12.97
N ARG A 244 5.48 23.96 -13.42
CA ARG A 244 5.68 24.21 -14.85
C ARG A 244 6.22 22.97 -15.57
N GLU A 245 7.14 22.25 -14.96
CA GLU A 245 7.65 20.99 -15.49
C GLU A 245 6.56 19.91 -15.51
N TYR A 246 5.74 19.83 -14.46
CA TYR A 246 4.59 18.93 -14.42
C TYR A 246 3.68 19.15 -15.63
N PHE A 247 3.20 20.38 -15.85
CA PHE A 247 2.30 20.70 -16.97
C PHE A 247 2.94 20.61 -18.38
N ARG A 248 4.25 20.43 -18.46
CA ARG A 248 4.97 20.16 -19.72
C ARG A 248 5.12 18.66 -20.00
N GLY A 249 4.70 17.80 -19.10
CA GLY A 249 4.67 16.36 -19.30
C GLY A 249 3.84 15.95 -20.50
N SER A 250 4.22 14.85 -21.15
CA SER A 250 3.41 14.30 -22.25
C SER A 250 2.18 13.58 -21.69
N LEU A 251 1.07 13.59 -22.44
CA LEU A 251 -0.14 12.86 -22.05
C LEU A 251 0.12 11.38 -21.74
N PRO A 252 0.90 10.61 -22.53
CA PRO A 252 1.23 9.23 -22.17
C PRO A 252 1.94 9.10 -20.82
N THR A 253 2.83 10.03 -20.48
CA THR A 253 3.55 10.04 -19.19
C THR A 253 2.56 10.23 -18.03
N HIS A 254 1.65 11.19 -18.12
CA HIS A 254 0.61 11.43 -17.13
C HIS A 254 -0.34 10.22 -17.00
N LEU A 255 -0.79 9.64 -18.11
CA LEU A 255 -1.67 8.45 -18.09
C LEU A 255 -0.99 7.24 -17.42
N VAL A 256 0.29 7.02 -17.63
CA VAL A 256 1.06 5.96 -16.96
C VAL A 256 1.14 6.21 -15.45
N GLY A 257 1.32 7.46 -15.03
CA GLY A 257 1.29 7.83 -13.61
C GLY A 257 -0.09 7.60 -12.98
N MET A 258 -1.15 8.05 -13.66
CA MET A 258 -2.54 7.83 -13.24
C MET A 258 -2.88 6.34 -13.16
N LEU A 259 -2.38 5.51 -14.08
CA LEU A 259 -2.53 4.05 -14.04
C LEU A 259 -1.93 3.48 -12.75
N GLY A 260 -0.77 3.97 -12.33
CA GLY A 260 -0.15 3.58 -11.05
C GLY A 260 -1.06 3.82 -9.85
N GLY A 261 -1.68 5.01 -9.80
CA GLY A 261 -2.64 5.37 -8.77
C GLY A 261 -3.93 4.54 -8.83
N ALA A 262 -4.45 4.29 -10.01
CA ALA A 262 -5.63 3.43 -10.23
C ALA A 262 -5.37 1.98 -9.76
N VAL A 263 -4.22 1.40 -10.10
CA VAL A 263 -3.82 0.06 -9.67
C VAL A 263 -3.71 -0.01 -8.14
N TRP A 264 -3.06 0.97 -7.50
CA TRP A 264 -2.96 0.99 -6.05
C TRP A 264 -4.33 1.15 -5.38
N CYS A 265 -5.18 2.03 -5.91
CA CYS A 265 -6.54 2.26 -5.43
C CYS A 265 -7.41 1.00 -5.53
N LEU A 266 -7.33 0.27 -6.64
CA LEU A 266 -8.02 -1.02 -6.82
C LEU A 266 -7.60 -2.01 -5.72
N GLY A 267 -6.29 -2.13 -5.47
CA GLY A 267 -5.79 -2.99 -4.41
C GLY A 267 -6.33 -2.61 -3.04
N THR A 268 -6.35 -1.32 -2.69
CA THR A 268 -6.83 -0.86 -1.39
C THR A 268 -8.34 -1.02 -1.26
N ALA A 269 -9.11 -0.75 -2.31
CA ALA A 269 -10.55 -0.99 -2.32
C ALA A 269 -10.86 -2.47 -2.10
N PHE A 270 -10.16 -3.37 -2.78
CA PHE A 270 -10.36 -4.81 -2.61
C PHE A 270 -9.95 -5.30 -1.22
N SER A 271 -8.91 -4.72 -0.63
CA SER A 271 -8.55 -4.97 0.76
C SER A 271 -9.66 -4.54 1.74
N TYR A 272 -10.23 -3.36 1.56
CA TYR A 272 -11.36 -2.89 2.38
C TYR A 272 -12.61 -3.75 2.21
N ILE A 273 -12.96 -4.12 0.97
CA ILE A 273 -14.09 -5.02 0.68
C ILE A 273 -13.88 -6.39 1.33
N ALA A 274 -12.66 -6.94 1.27
CA ALA A 274 -12.31 -8.21 1.87
C ALA A 274 -12.34 -8.19 3.40
N ALA A 275 -12.08 -7.03 4.02
CA ALA A 275 -11.97 -6.88 5.48
C ALA A 275 -13.27 -7.28 6.21
N GLY A 276 -14.43 -7.16 5.59
CA GLY A 276 -15.70 -7.60 6.16
C GLY A 276 -15.74 -9.11 6.46
N LYS A 277 -15.18 -9.95 5.59
CA LYS A 277 -15.13 -11.40 5.80
C LYS A 277 -13.81 -11.87 6.39
N ALA A 278 -12.68 -11.37 5.91
CA ALA A 278 -11.36 -11.77 6.39
C ALA A 278 -10.95 -11.08 7.72
N GLY A 279 -11.55 -9.95 8.05
CA GLY A 279 -11.09 -9.07 9.12
C GLY A 279 -10.01 -8.10 8.66
N ALA A 280 -9.91 -6.95 9.32
CA ALA A 280 -8.98 -5.88 8.95
C ALA A 280 -7.51 -6.32 9.05
N ALA A 281 -7.14 -7.06 10.11
CA ALA A 281 -5.77 -7.52 10.33
C ALA A 281 -5.31 -8.52 9.25
N ILE A 282 -6.14 -9.50 8.92
CA ILE A 282 -5.83 -10.53 7.91
C ILE A 282 -5.77 -9.90 6.52
N SER A 283 -6.75 -9.06 6.17
CA SER A 283 -6.78 -8.39 4.86
C SER A 283 -5.56 -7.49 4.67
N TYR A 284 -5.20 -6.70 5.69
CA TYR A 284 -3.99 -5.89 5.68
C TYR A 284 -2.72 -6.75 5.54
N ALA A 285 -2.60 -7.80 6.37
CA ALA A 285 -1.43 -8.68 6.37
C ALA A 285 -1.20 -9.38 5.02
N LEU A 286 -2.26 -9.88 4.38
CA LEU A 286 -2.18 -10.49 3.05
C LEU A 286 -1.76 -9.45 1.99
N GLY A 287 -2.28 -8.23 2.05
CA GLY A 287 -1.84 -7.12 1.18
C GLY A 287 -0.36 -6.82 1.33
N GLN A 288 0.19 -6.92 2.55
CA GLN A 288 1.62 -6.74 2.84
C GLN A 288 2.53 -7.86 2.28
N GLY A 289 1.97 -8.87 1.62
CA GLY A 289 2.71 -9.76 0.72
C GLY A 289 3.18 -9.08 -0.59
N ALA A 290 2.80 -7.84 -0.82
CA ALA A 290 3.20 -7.03 -1.99
C ALA A 290 4.71 -7.03 -2.31
N PRO A 291 5.65 -7.03 -1.35
CA PRO A 291 7.08 -7.16 -1.63
C PRO A 291 7.45 -8.46 -2.35
N MET A 292 6.70 -9.55 -2.14
CA MET A 292 6.90 -10.79 -2.91
C MET A 292 6.63 -10.57 -4.41
N ILE A 293 5.53 -9.89 -4.73
CA ILE A 293 5.18 -9.55 -6.12
C ILE A 293 6.19 -8.58 -6.73
N ALA A 294 6.61 -7.57 -5.96
CA ALA A 294 7.68 -6.66 -6.39
C ALA A 294 8.99 -7.41 -6.67
N ALA A 295 9.34 -8.42 -5.84
CA ALA A 295 10.48 -9.28 -6.06
C ALA A 295 10.32 -10.15 -7.31
N VAL A 296 9.11 -10.67 -7.61
CA VAL A 296 8.82 -11.38 -8.87
C VAL A 296 9.10 -10.47 -10.07
N TRP A 297 8.62 -9.23 -10.05
CA TRP A 297 8.93 -8.25 -11.09
C TRP A 297 10.45 -8.00 -11.23
N GLY A 298 11.14 -7.77 -10.10
CA GLY A 298 12.58 -7.51 -10.06
C GLY A 298 13.41 -8.68 -10.60
N VAL A 299 13.13 -9.90 -10.14
CA VAL A 299 13.91 -11.10 -10.48
C VAL A 299 13.62 -11.55 -11.90
N PHE A 300 12.35 -11.71 -12.28
CA PHE A 300 11.98 -12.41 -13.52
C PHE A 300 11.76 -11.45 -14.70
N ILE A 301 11.19 -10.27 -14.47
CA ILE A 301 10.85 -9.35 -15.56
C ILE A 301 11.97 -8.33 -15.79
N TRP A 302 12.36 -7.61 -14.73
CA TRP A 302 13.43 -6.59 -14.85
C TRP A 302 14.84 -7.17 -14.81
N LYS A 303 14.98 -8.45 -14.40
CA LYS A 303 16.26 -9.16 -14.33
C LYS A 303 17.32 -8.43 -13.51
N GLU A 304 16.88 -7.78 -12.41
CA GLU A 304 17.75 -6.97 -11.53
C GLU A 304 18.84 -7.82 -10.83
N PHE A 305 18.61 -9.12 -10.69
CA PHE A 305 19.53 -10.06 -10.09
C PHE A 305 20.35 -10.88 -11.14
N LYS A 306 20.40 -10.41 -12.40
CA LYS A 306 21.19 -11.07 -13.43
C LYS A 306 22.68 -11.06 -13.05
N GLY A 307 23.30 -12.24 -13.00
CA GLY A 307 24.70 -12.41 -12.57
C GLY A 307 24.91 -12.48 -11.06
N ALA A 308 23.82 -12.59 -10.27
CA ALA A 308 23.92 -12.81 -8.82
C ALA A 308 24.67 -14.11 -8.48
N ASP A 309 25.44 -14.08 -7.39
CA ASP A 309 26.12 -15.26 -6.89
C ASP A 309 25.15 -16.30 -6.27
N ARG A 310 25.65 -17.50 -6.01
CA ARG A 310 24.85 -18.59 -5.45
C ARG A 310 24.19 -18.22 -4.11
N LYS A 311 24.89 -17.45 -3.26
CA LYS A 311 24.36 -17.03 -1.95
C LYS A 311 23.17 -16.10 -2.10
N THR A 312 23.24 -15.13 -3.02
CA THR A 312 22.12 -14.22 -3.34
C THR A 312 20.92 -14.98 -3.90
N ASN A 313 21.15 -15.93 -4.83
CA ASN A 313 20.09 -16.77 -5.36
C ASN A 313 19.43 -17.65 -4.28
N THR A 314 20.23 -18.19 -3.33
CA THR A 314 19.69 -18.93 -2.19
C THR A 314 18.84 -18.04 -1.29
N LEU A 315 19.26 -16.80 -1.01
CA LEU A 315 18.44 -15.83 -0.24
C LEU A 315 17.13 -15.53 -0.91
N LEU A 316 17.09 -15.37 -2.24
CA LEU A 316 15.86 -15.17 -3.00
C LEU A 316 14.93 -16.38 -2.91
N ALA A 317 15.46 -17.60 -3.05
CA ALA A 317 14.67 -18.83 -2.91
C ALA A 317 14.07 -18.96 -1.49
N VAL A 318 14.87 -18.72 -0.45
CA VAL A 318 14.43 -18.72 0.94
C VAL A 318 13.36 -17.64 1.17
N MET A 319 13.56 -16.44 0.63
CA MET A 319 12.58 -15.36 0.68
C MET A 319 11.21 -15.80 0.14
N PHE A 320 11.17 -16.38 -1.07
CA PHE A 320 9.91 -16.84 -1.66
C PHE A 320 9.24 -17.94 -0.82
N LEU A 321 10.01 -18.89 -0.28
CA LEU A 321 9.48 -19.94 0.61
C LEU A 321 8.85 -19.35 1.87
N PHE A 322 9.51 -18.41 2.52
CA PHE A 322 8.99 -17.75 3.72
C PHE A 322 7.76 -16.87 3.40
N PHE A 323 7.71 -16.19 2.26
CA PHE A 323 6.49 -15.49 1.84
C PHE A 323 5.33 -16.45 1.66
N ILE A 324 5.52 -17.56 0.93
CA ILE A 324 4.46 -18.54 0.69
C ILE A 324 3.97 -19.16 2.02
N ALA A 325 4.89 -19.58 2.88
CA ALA A 325 4.55 -20.15 4.18
C ALA A 325 3.83 -19.14 5.08
N GLY A 326 4.30 -17.89 5.11
CA GLY A 326 3.69 -16.82 5.89
C GLY A 326 2.27 -16.46 5.40
N LEU A 327 2.08 -16.32 4.10
CA LEU A 327 0.76 -16.08 3.52
C LEU A 327 -0.21 -17.25 3.79
N ALA A 328 0.26 -18.49 3.64
CA ALA A 328 -0.55 -19.66 3.97
C ALA A 328 -0.98 -19.68 5.45
N SER A 329 -0.07 -19.33 6.36
CA SER A 329 -0.37 -19.22 7.80
C SER A 329 -1.42 -18.13 8.06
N ILE A 330 -1.28 -16.93 7.44
CA ILE A 330 -2.25 -15.84 7.61
C ILE A 330 -3.63 -16.24 7.08
N ILE A 331 -3.71 -16.94 5.95
CA ILE A 331 -4.98 -17.44 5.40
C ILE A 331 -5.60 -18.46 6.37
N ALA A 332 -4.80 -19.40 6.89
CA ALA A 332 -5.28 -20.40 7.82
C ALA A 332 -5.82 -19.79 9.13
N SER A 333 -5.28 -18.65 9.58
CA SER A 333 -5.74 -17.97 10.80
C SER A 333 -7.19 -17.51 10.75
N GLY A 334 -7.75 -17.25 9.57
CA GLY A 334 -9.12 -16.77 9.40
C GLY A 334 -10.12 -17.83 8.92
N GLY A 335 -9.66 -19.05 8.65
CA GLY A 335 -10.48 -20.14 8.10
C GLY A 335 -11.26 -20.96 9.12
N ASN A 336 -11.17 -20.65 10.42
CA ASN A 336 -11.84 -21.35 11.53
C ASN A 336 -13.04 -20.55 12.01
#